data_4bad0a0cc22297fdd31bd1fc6c63e872
#
_entry.id   4bad0a0cc22297fdd31bd1fc6c63e872
#
_cell.length_a   1.000
_cell.length_b   1.000
_cell.length_c   1.000
_cell.angle_alpha   90.00
_cell.angle_beta   90.00
_cell.angle_gamma   90.00
#
_symmetry.space_group_name_H-M   'P 1'
#
loop_
_entity.id
_entity.type
_entity.pdbx_description
1 polymer ?
#
loop_
_entity_poly.entity_id
_entity_poly.type
_entity_poly.pdbx_seq_one_letter_code
_entity_poly.pdbx_strand_id
1 'polypeptide(L)'
;MKQKLLILTGFILISWTVNSQISFVKSTIDADTSDEPYTIASGFLDDDAYLDLAVGSDVSGNVTWYKNNGDGTFATGIILTAIAPNALSYVEGLTIADINGDGDNDIIAASYVGGNLVWFENNGDETFEPAVTISSSIAGAGTVIAANIDNDINGYLDLVVTAYDGNSVVYFLGNGDGTFGTLRYVVPVTPGSNPGTMDIADFDGDGDLDVVVGFTGNGDIKLYDNRFIPDGLDVSGNVPYVAYTNAVDTGNGFLFSVLFADINDDSNLEIVKSDNSPGANPNIAWYSNDTSDTGTTFTETTLATTIGRTASIGVADFNNDTYNDLVVANGRTTDNDFIWFQSNATGGFGSEMLIDDSSSTAFDLEIQDFDNDGDLDIASISYLLDDVFIFKNDLFTLSTTEFKTNSISIYPNPTSNTLHIKTTNQYPFDIIVYNVLGKEVIKTTVLNSTLDVSSLSKGIYLLKLENTDTAFKFVKQ
;
A
#
# COMPACT_ATOMS: atom_id res chain seq x y z
N MET A 1 24.85 -31.89 62.66
CA MET A 1 24.95 -31.49 61.22
C MET A 1 23.55 -31.30 60.66
N LYS A 2 23.13 -30.04 60.52
CA LYS A 2 21.84 -29.73 59.88
C LYS A 2 22.10 -29.36 58.42
N GLN A 3 21.67 -30.20 57.47
CA GLN A 3 21.68 -29.89 56.05
C GLN A 3 20.60 -28.86 55.75
N LYS A 4 20.99 -27.73 55.20
CA LYS A 4 20.06 -26.75 54.61
C LYS A 4 19.75 -27.19 53.20
N LEU A 5 18.48 -27.49 52.95
CA LEU A 5 17.95 -27.74 51.63
C LEU A 5 17.77 -26.37 50.91
N LEU A 6 18.54 -26.12 49.88
CA LEU A 6 18.39 -24.96 48.99
C LEU A 6 17.33 -25.32 47.93
N ILE A 7 16.13 -24.76 48.04
CA ILE A 7 15.13 -24.88 46.98
C ILE A 7 15.44 -23.78 45.97
N LEU A 8 15.97 -24.17 44.82
CA LEU A 8 16.16 -23.31 43.65
C LEU A 8 14.83 -23.24 42.88
N THR A 9 14.05 -22.21 43.12
CA THR A 9 12.85 -21.90 42.31
C THR A 9 13.33 -21.27 41.00
N GLY A 10 13.41 -22.10 39.96
CA GLY A 10 13.58 -21.60 38.60
C GLY A 10 12.31 -20.89 38.13
N PHE A 11 12.38 -19.58 37.96
CA PHE A 11 11.37 -18.85 37.20
C PHE A 11 11.56 -19.21 35.71
N ILE A 12 10.62 -19.99 35.18
CA ILE A 12 10.48 -20.15 33.73
C ILE A 12 9.79 -18.87 33.26
N LEU A 13 10.56 -17.95 32.68
CA LEU A 13 10.01 -16.87 31.85
C LEU A 13 9.42 -17.52 30.59
N ILE A 14 8.14 -17.78 30.56
CA ILE A 14 7.41 -18.05 29.34
C ILE A 14 7.23 -16.67 28.68
N SER A 15 8.05 -16.37 27.69
CA SER A 15 7.77 -15.27 26.78
C SER A 15 6.56 -15.68 25.94
N TRP A 16 5.43 -15.12 26.23
CA TRP A 16 4.30 -15.13 25.31
C TRP A 16 4.65 -14.11 24.22
N THR A 17 4.99 -14.59 23.06
CA THR A 17 4.92 -13.75 21.86
C THR A 17 3.44 -13.55 21.61
N VAL A 18 2.94 -12.39 21.96
CA VAL A 18 1.63 -11.94 21.47
C VAL A 18 1.88 -11.60 20.00
N ASN A 19 1.53 -12.50 19.10
CA ASN A 19 1.39 -12.11 17.71
C ASN A 19 0.22 -11.12 17.67
N SER A 20 0.47 -9.91 17.21
CA SER A 20 -0.60 -8.99 16.87
C SER A 20 -1.46 -9.67 15.81
N GLN A 21 -2.74 -9.76 16.06
CA GLN A 21 -3.68 -10.35 15.12
C GLN A 21 -4.15 -9.24 14.21
N ILE A 22 -3.74 -9.28 12.94
CA ILE A 22 -4.25 -8.38 11.91
C ILE A 22 -5.73 -8.68 11.68
N SER A 23 -6.51 -7.62 11.46
CA SER A 23 -7.90 -7.71 11.04
C SER A 23 -8.16 -6.67 9.97
N PHE A 24 -8.36 -7.10 8.75
CA PHE A 24 -8.76 -6.22 7.66
C PHE A 24 -10.27 -6.01 7.66
N VAL A 25 -10.69 -4.75 7.62
CA VAL A 25 -12.11 -4.37 7.57
C VAL A 25 -12.41 -3.71 6.23
N LYS A 26 -13.20 -4.39 5.38
CA LYS A 26 -13.60 -3.87 4.07
C LYS A 26 -14.58 -2.71 4.20
N SER A 27 -14.32 -1.64 3.48
CA SER A 27 -15.22 -0.50 3.28
C SER A 27 -15.30 -0.16 1.79
N THR A 28 -16.50 -0.12 1.25
CA THR A 28 -16.72 0.22 -0.16
C THR A 28 -16.64 1.74 -0.32
N ILE A 29 -15.83 2.20 -1.27
CA ILE A 29 -15.66 3.60 -1.66
C ILE A 29 -16.72 3.94 -2.70
N ASP A 30 -16.81 3.13 -3.76
CA ASP A 30 -17.82 3.22 -4.79
C ASP A 30 -18.34 1.81 -5.10
N ALA A 31 -19.65 1.61 -5.06
CA ALA A 31 -20.30 0.31 -5.21
C ALA A 31 -20.77 0.03 -6.63
N ASP A 32 -20.66 0.97 -7.53
CA ASP A 32 -21.08 0.84 -8.93
C ASP A 32 -20.44 1.98 -9.75
N THR A 33 -19.19 1.77 -10.17
CA THR A 33 -18.51 2.70 -11.07
C THR A 33 -19.16 2.69 -12.46
N SER A 34 -19.95 1.66 -12.75
CA SER A 34 -20.60 1.40 -14.06
C SER A 34 -19.62 1.36 -15.24
N ASP A 35 -18.33 1.02 -14.98
CA ASP A 35 -17.27 1.35 -15.92
C ASP A 35 -16.08 0.40 -15.94
N GLU A 36 -16.20 -0.78 -15.32
CA GLU A 36 -15.14 -1.81 -15.24
C GLU A 36 -13.77 -1.22 -14.84
N PRO A 37 -13.55 -0.89 -13.53
CA PRO A 37 -12.28 -0.33 -13.07
C PRO A 37 -11.14 -1.32 -13.27
N TYR A 38 -10.01 -0.85 -13.84
CA TYR A 38 -8.90 -1.70 -14.27
C TYR A 38 -7.59 -1.42 -13.53
N THR A 39 -7.30 -0.16 -13.23
CA THR A 39 -6.08 0.26 -12.56
C THR A 39 -6.38 1.30 -11.48
N ILE A 40 -5.57 1.30 -10.43
CA ILE A 40 -5.68 2.23 -9.31
C ILE A 40 -4.29 2.80 -9.00
N ALA A 41 -4.26 4.07 -8.60
CA ALA A 41 -3.05 4.73 -8.13
C ALA A 41 -3.39 5.62 -6.92
N SER A 42 -2.43 5.78 -6.00
CA SER A 42 -2.56 6.64 -4.83
C SER A 42 -1.57 7.80 -4.85
N GLY A 43 -1.98 8.96 -4.33
CA GLY A 43 -1.13 10.14 -4.26
C GLY A 43 -1.83 11.35 -3.63
N PHE A 44 -1.07 12.37 -3.28
CA PHE A 44 -1.61 13.63 -2.78
C PHE A 44 -2.11 14.46 -3.97
N LEU A 45 -3.44 14.53 -4.16
CA LEU A 45 -4.07 15.26 -5.26
C LEU A 45 -4.75 16.55 -4.84
N ASP A 46 -4.67 16.89 -3.56
CA ASP A 46 -5.05 18.20 -3.02
C ASP A 46 -4.08 18.64 -1.93
N ASP A 47 -4.32 19.83 -1.35
CA ASP A 47 -3.44 20.45 -0.35
C ASP A 47 -3.56 19.82 1.06
N ASP A 48 -4.29 18.73 1.23
CA ASP A 48 -4.36 18.07 2.53
C ASP A 48 -3.25 17.01 2.71
N ALA A 49 -3.18 16.37 3.88
CA ALA A 49 -2.11 15.43 4.20
C ALA A 49 -2.52 13.96 3.94
N TYR A 50 -3.60 13.73 3.20
CA TYR A 50 -4.18 12.41 3.01
C TYR A 50 -3.98 11.94 1.57
N LEU A 51 -3.66 10.68 1.40
CA LEU A 51 -3.47 10.09 0.08
C LEU A 51 -4.83 9.82 -0.57
N ASP A 52 -5.05 10.42 -1.72
CA ASP A 52 -6.21 10.21 -2.56
C ASP A 52 -6.04 9.00 -3.48
N LEU A 53 -7.10 8.64 -4.19
CA LEU A 53 -7.08 7.58 -5.18
C LEU A 53 -7.49 8.10 -6.57
N ALA A 54 -6.79 7.63 -7.59
CA ALA A 54 -7.21 7.73 -8.97
C ALA A 54 -7.48 6.34 -9.52
N VAL A 55 -8.61 6.16 -10.21
CA VAL A 55 -9.03 4.89 -10.79
C VAL A 55 -9.25 5.05 -12.28
N GLY A 56 -8.62 4.19 -13.07
CA GLY A 56 -8.78 4.12 -14.51
C GLY A 56 -9.77 3.04 -14.92
N SER A 57 -10.61 3.35 -15.90
CA SER A 57 -11.70 2.48 -16.35
C SER A 57 -11.45 1.91 -17.73
N ASP A 58 -11.84 0.64 -17.91
CA ASP A 58 -11.66 -0.11 -19.14
C ASP A 58 -12.68 0.28 -20.22
N VAL A 59 -13.93 0.44 -19.87
CA VAL A 59 -15.03 0.65 -20.84
C VAL A 59 -15.14 2.08 -21.31
N SER A 60 -15.22 3.05 -20.42
CA SER A 60 -15.43 4.46 -20.78
C SER A 60 -14.13 5.19 -21.09
N GLY A 61 -13.00 4.69 -20.58
CA GLY A 61 -11.73 5.39 -20.62
C GLY A 61 -11.70 6.61 -19.70
N ASN A 62 -12.53 6.63 -18.67
CA ASN A 62 -12.49 7.68 -17.67
C ASN A 62 -11.37 7.43 -16.66
N VAL A 63 -10.91 8.52 -16.06
CA VAL A 63 -10.14 8.51 -14.82
C VAL A 63 -11.03 9.14 -13.76
N THR A 64 -11.23 8.46 -12.64
CA THR A 64 -12.03 8.96 -11.53
C THR A 64 -11.16 9.24 -10.33
N TRP A 65 -11.20 10.45 -9.81
CA TRP A 65 -10.52 10.85 -8.59
C TRP A 65 -11.44 10.73 -7.39
N TYR A 66 -10.99 10.08 -6.32
CA TYR A 66 -11.66 9.95 -5.03
C TYR A 66 -10.83 10.63 -3.96
N LYS A 67 -11.32 11.76 -3.45
CA LYS A 67 -10.70 12.51 -2.36
C LYS A 67 -10.82 11.74 -1.05
N ASN A 68 -9.73 11.55 -0.33
CA ASN A 68 -9.67 10.94 0.99
C ASN A 68 -10.05 11.95 2.08
N ASN A 69 -10.91 11.57 3.02
CA ASN A 69 -11.30 12.41 4.16
C ASN A 69 -10.36 12.25 5.37
N GLY A 70 -9.33 11.40 5.29
CA GLY A 70 -8.34 11.17 6.33
C GLY A 70 -8.80 10.28 7.49
N ASP A 71 -9.91 9.56 7.31
CA ASP A 71 -10.42 8.58 8.27
C ASP A 71 -10.73 7.23 7.59
N GLY A 72 -10.12 7.01 6.41
CA GLY A 72 -10.37 5.86 5.55
C GLY A 72 -11.74 5.89 4.88
N THR A 73 -12.42 7.03 4.83
CA THR A 73 -13.58 7.28 3.97
C THR A 73 -13.21 8.22 2.84
N PHE A 74 -13.89 8.10 1.71
CA PHE A 74 -13.62 8.89 0.53
C PHE A 74 -14.86 9.68 0.11
N ALA A 75 -14.64 10.82 -0.54
CA ALA A 75 -15.71 11.59 -1.17
C ALA A 75 -16.24 10.88 -2.43
N THR A 76 -17.38 11.34 -2.94
CA THR A 76 -17.91 10.86 -4.22
C THR A 76 -16.91 11.15 -5.34
N GLY A 77 -16.64 10.16 -6.19
CA GLY A 77 -15.67 10.25 -7.28
C GLY A 77 -15.96 11.41 -8.25
N ILE A 78 -14.89 12.08 -8.64
CA ILE A 78 -14.90 13.14 -9.68
C ILE A 78 -14.34 12.56 -10.96
N ILE A 79 -15.16 12.51 -12.01
CA ILE A 79 -14.74 11.95 -13.30
C ILE A 79 -13.97 12.97 -14.10
N LEU A 80 -12.73 12.61 -14.43
CA LEU A 80 -11.85 13.35 -15.31
C LEU A 80 -11.93 12.74 -16.73
N THR A 81 -12.61 13.44 -17.64
CA THR A 81 -12.86 12.92 -18.99
C THR A 81 -11.90 13.53 -19.98
N ALA A 82 -11.14 12.68 -20.66
CA ALA A 82 -10.34 13.10 -21.81
C ALA A 82 -11.22 13.14 -23.07
N ILE A 83 -11.50 14.34 -23.60
CA ILE A 83 -12.30 14.53 -24.82
C ILE A 83 -11.43 14.51 -26.07
N ALA A 84 -12.01 14.05 -27.19
CA ALA A 84 -11.28 14.04 -28.48
C ALA A 84 -10.61 15.41 -28.80
N PRO A 85 -9.36 15.44 -29.28
CA PRO A 85 -8.59 14.30 -29.77
C PRO A 85 -7.88 13.44 -28.71
N ASN A 86 -7.99 13.79 -27.43
CA ASN A 86 -7.26 13.18 -26.32
C ASN A 86 -8.02 12.00 -25.68
N ALA A 87 -9.12 11.54 -26.29
CA ALA A 87 -9.98 10.50 -25.73
C ALA A 87 -9.18 9.25 -25.35
N LEU A 88 -9.40 8.78 -24.13
CA LEU A 88 -8.92 7.51 -23.64
C LEU A 88 -9.92 6.40 -23.91
N SER A 89 -9.46 5.17 -23.96
CA SER A 89 -10.28 3.97 -24.01
C SER A 89 -9.44 2.81 -23.49
N TYR A 90 -9.96 2.07 -22.53
CA TYR A 90 -9.19 1.07 -21.79
C TYR A 90 -7.97 1.69 -21.10
N VAL A 91 -8.21 2.40 -19.97
CA VAL A 91 -7.13 2.95 -19.15
C VAL A 91 -6.52 1.82 -18.32
N GLU A 92 -5.35 1.35 -18.76
CA GLU A 92 -4.64 0.22 -18.16
C GLU A 92 -3.43 0.64 -17.30
N GLY A 93 -3.09 1.90 -17.26
CA GLY A 93 -2.01 2.40 -16.42
C GLY A 93 -2.28 3.81 -15.93
N LEU A 94 -1.99 4.04 -14.66
CA LEU A 94 -2.03 5.33 -14.00
C LEU A 94 -0.75 5.56 -13.20
N THR A 95 -0.32 6.81 -13.12
CA THR A 95 0.66 7.26 -12.13
C THR A 95 0.33 8.67 -11.68
N ILE A 96 0.67 8.99 -10.44
CA ILE A 96 0.44 10.30 -9.81
C ILE A 96 1.80 10.90 -9.48
N ALA A 97 2.11 12.06 -10.05
CA ALA A 97 3.40 12.73 -9.84
C ALA A 97 3.36 14.19 -10.31
N ASP A 98 4.15 15.06 -9.69
CA ASP A 98 4.37 16.45 -10.14
C ASP A 98 5.31 16.45 -11.35
N ILE A 99 4.76 16.48 -12.57
CA ILE A 99 5.54 16.42 -13.81
C ILE A 99 5.86 17.79 -14.38
N ASN A 100 5.26 18.85 -13.86
CA ASN A 100 5.50 20.21 -14.33
C ASN A 100 6.32 21.07 -13.34
N GLY A 101 6.58 20.57 -12.12
CA GLY A 101 7.41 21.21 -11.11
C GLY A 101 6.71 22.34 -10.36
N ASP A 102 5.38 22.38 -10.34
CA ASP A 102 4.62 23.43 -9.64
C ASP A 102 4.32 23.07 -8.18
N GLY A 103 4.52 21.84 -7.78
CA GLY A 103 4.36 21.32 -6.41
C GLY A 103 3.07 20.56 -6.19
N ASP A 104 2.17 20.53 -7.17
CA ASP A 104 0.92 19.78 -7.15
C ASP A 104 1.08 18.49 -7.97
N ASN A 105 0.67 17.34 -7.41
CA ASN A 105 0.77 16.11 -8.16
C ASN A 105 -0.31 16.01 -9.22
N ASP A 106 0.10 15.64 -10.42
CA ASP A 106 -0.72 15.44 -11.60
C ASP A 106 -1.15 13.98 -11.75
N ILE A 107 -2.10 13.71 -12.66
CA ILE A 107 -2.46 12.35 -13.05
C ILE A 107 -2.04 12.09 -14.48
N ILE A 108 -1.28 11.03 -14.71
CA ILE A 108 -0.89 10.55 -16.02
C ILE A 108 -1.60 9.22 -16.29
N ALA A 109 -2.29 9.12 -17.42
CA ALA A 109 -3.06 7.96 -17.81
C ALA A 109 -2.59 7.38 -19.13
N ALA A 110 -2.39 6.06 -19.15
CA ALA A 110 -2.06 5.29 -20.34
C ALA A 110 -3.28 4.51 -20.84
N SER A 111 -3.58 4.62 -22.14
CA SER A 111 -4.74 4.00 -22.77
C SER A 111 -4.30 2.94 -23.76
N TYR A 112 -4.74 1.69 -23.51
CA TYR A 112 -4.41 0.55 -24.38
C TYR A 112 -4.95 0.72 -25.80
N VAL A 113 -6.24 1.02 -25.90
CA VAL A 113 -6.86 1.27 -27.20
C VAL A 113 -6.63 2.70 -27.64
N GLY A 114 -6.00 2.86 -28.79
CA GLY A 114 -5.59 4.16 -29.32
C GLY A 114 -4.16 4.54 -29.00
N GLY A 115 -3.53 3.91 -28.02
CA GLY A 115 -2.13 4.12 -27.68
C GLY A 115 -1.82 5.52 -27.18
N ASN A 116 -2.76 6.13 -26.45
CA ASN A 116 -2.63 7.48 -25.92
C ASN A 116 -2.00 7.45 -24.52
N LEU A 117 -1.10 8.39 -24.29
CA LEU A 117 -0.59 8.78 -23.00
C LEU A 117 -1.03 10.22 -22.77
N VAL A 118 -1.82 10.46 -21.72
CA VAL A 118 -2.38 11.77 -21.43
C VAL A 118 -2.04 12.22 -20.02
N TRP A 119 -2.02 13.52 -19.85
CA TRP A 119 -1.76 14.23 -18.63
C TRP A 119 -2.98 15.06 -18.26
N PHE A 120 -3.41 14.96 -17.02
CA PHE A 120 -4.38 15.83 -16.35
C PHE A 120 -3.60 16.69 -15.36
N GLU A 121 -3.37 17.96 -15.72
CA GLU A 121 -2.69 18.93 -14.86
C GLU A 121 -3.59 19.29 -13.69
N ASN A 122 -3.06 19.16 -12.48
CA ASN A 122 -3.73 19.54 -11.24
C ASN A 122 -3.46 21.01 -10.94
N ASN A 123 -4.49 21.76 -10.58
CA ASN A 123 -4.37 23.18 -10.24
C ASN A 123 -4.11 23.42 -8.74
N GLY A 124 -4.00 22.37 -7.91
CA GLY A 124 -3.85 22.45 -6.45
C GLY A 124 -5.09 22.99 -5.70
N ASP A 125 -6.21 23.21 -6.39
CA ASP A 125 -7.45 23.74 -5.82
C ASP A 125 -8.65 22.79 -5.97
N GLU A 126 -8.38 21.48 -6.02
CA GLU A 126 -9.36 20.42 -6.26
C GLU A 126 -9.93 20.44 -7.70
N THR A 127 -9.24 21.05 -8.64
CA THR A 127 -9.61 21.09 -10.05
C THR A 127 -8.46 20.66 -10.95
N PHE A 128 -8.80 20.13 -12.13
CA PHE A 128 -7.84 19.70 -13.13
C PHE A 128 -8.06 20.46 -14.45
N GLU A 129 -6.97 20.76 -15.13
CA GLU A 129 -7.03 21.29 -16.49
C GLU A 129 -7.52 20.23 -17.49
N PRO A 130 -8.00 20.64 -18.67
CA PRO A 130 -8.36 19.69 -19.73
C PRO A 130 -7.18 18.83 -20.13
N ALA A 131 -7.41 17.51 -20.26
CA ALA A 131 -6.39 16.53 -20.59
C ALA A 131 -5.51 16.93 -21.79
N VAL A 132 -4.19 16.79 -21.63
CA VAL A 132 -3.17 17.04 -22.66
C VAL A 132 -2.57 15.73 -23.13
N THR A 133 -2.47 15.52 -24.45
CA THR A 133 -1.81 14.33 -25.00
C THR A 133 -0.28 14.50 -24.96
N ILE A 134 0.39 13.60 -24.25
CA ILE A 134 1.86 13.46 -24.29
C ILE A 134 2.27 12.68 -25.55
N SER A 135 1.59 11.57 -25.82
CA SER A 135 1.82 10.72 -26.99
C SER A 135 0.52 10.05 -27.45
N SER A 136 0.41 9.79 -28.76
CA SER A 136 -0.70 9.02 -29.35
C SER A 136 -0.17 7.88 -30.25
N SER A 137 0.99 7.34 -29.92
CA SER A 137 1.68 6.37 -30.79
C SER A 137 2.23 5.16 -30.03
N ILE A 138 1.81 4.95 -28.79
CA ILE A 138 2.26 3.83 -27.95
C ILE A 138 1.27 2.68 -28.10
N ALA A 139 1.49 1.79 -29.06
CA ALA A 139 0.54 0.71 -29.35
C ALA A 139 0.37 -0.24 -28.14
N GLY A 140 -0.84 -0.27 -27.56
CA GLY A 140 -1.13 -0.99 -26.34
C GLY A 140 -0.43 -0.38 -25.12
N ALA A 141 -0.60 0.94 -24.91
CA ALA A 141 -0.03 1.61 -23.74
C ALA A 141 -0.69 1.06 -22.47
N GLY A 142 0.12 0.48 -21.58
CA GLY A 142 -0.29 -0.13 -20.32
C GLY A 142 0.39 0.53 -19.12
N THR A 143 1.12 -0.22 -18.31
CA THR A 143 1.80 0.32 -17.12
C THR A 143 2.60 1.58 -17.44
N VAL A 144 2.41 2.64 -16.66
CA VAL A 144 3.18 3.88 -16.73
C VAL A 144 3.77 4.21 -15.36
N ILE A 145 5.05 4.58 -15.33
CA ILE A 145 5.76 4.98 -14.12
C ILE A 145 6.46 6.31 -14.37
N ALA A 146 6.32 7.24 -13.44
CA ALA A 146 7.03 8.51 -13.43
C ALA A 146 8.25 8.41 -12.50
N ALA A 147 9.46 8.61 -13.05
CA ALA A 147 10.71 8.52 -12.29
C ALA A 147 11.81 9.32 -12.98
N ASN A 148 12.79 9.83 -12.25
CA ASN A 148 13.97 10.48 -12.82
C ASN A 148 14.98 9.42 -13.25
N ILE A 149 14.85 8.91 -14.49
CA ILE A 149 15.68 7.81 -15.01
C ILE A 149 17.01 8.26 -15.64
N ASP A 150 17.17 9.54 -15.93
CA ASP A 150 18.41 10.09 -16.46
C ASP A 150 19.23 10.85 -15.42
N ASN A 151 18.82 10.75 -14.14
CA ASN A 151 19.49 11.39 -13.01
C ASN A 151 19.81 12.87 -13.23
N ASP A 152 18.94 13.58 -13.93
CA ASP A 152 19.16 15.00 -14.17
C ASP A 152 19.24 15.79 -12.85
N ILE A 153 20.08 16.81 -12.81
CA ILE A 153 20.37 17.56 -11.59
C ILE A 153 19.14 18.33 -11.06
N ASN A 154 18.13 18.56 -11.89
CA ASN A 154 16.91 19.27 -11.51
C ASN A 154 15.87 18.32 -10.90
N GLY A 155 16.06 17.00 -11.10
CA GLY A 155 15.15 15.97 -10.62
C GLY A 155 13.84 15.91 -11.40
N TYR A 156 13.85 16.34 -12.68
CA TYR A 156 12.66 16.25 -13.52
C TYR A 156 12.23 14.80 -13.72
N LEU A 157 10.93 14.58 -13.65
CA LEU A 157 10.40 13.22 -13.82
C LEU A 157 10.23 12.89 -15.28
N ASP A 158 10.67 11.69 -15.63
CA ASP A 158 10.52 11.04 -16.91
C ASP A 158 9.35 10.06 -16.86
N LEU A 159 8.84 9.64 -17.99
CA LEU A 159 7.79 8.64 -18.08
C LEU A 159 8.30 7.38 -18.78
N VAL A 160 8.15 6.23 -18.13
CA VAL A 160 8.41 4.91 -18.71
C VAL A 160 7.09 4.19 -18.90
N VAL A 161 6.87 3.62 -20.10
CA VAL A 161 5.56 3.05 -20.47
C VAL A 161 5.74 1.71 -21.19
N THR A 162 4.98 0.70 -20.77
CA THR A 162 4.87 -0.54 -21.54
C THR A 162 4.03 -0.31 -22.78
N ALA A 163 4.49 -0.83 -23.93
CA ALA A 163 3.78 -0.82 -25.20
C ALA A 163 3.49 -2.27 -25.60
N TYR A 164 2.42 -2.84 -25.07
CA TYR A 164 2.07 -4.26 -25.19
C TYR A 164 1.99 -4.72 -26.63
N ASP A 165 1.14 -4.07 -27.45
CA ASP A 165 1.02 -4.37 -28.88
C ASP A 165 2.21 -3.85 -29.70
N GLY A 166 2.91 -2.83 -29.17
CA GLY A 166 4.16 -2.31 -29.71
C GLY A 166 5.34 -3.25 -29.47
N ASN A 167 5.20 -4.26 -28.61
CA ASN A 167 6.25 -5.21 -28.23
C ASN A 167 7.54 -4.52 -27.76
N SER A 168 7.40 -3.46 -26.98
CA SER A 168 8.52 -2.62 -26.50
C SER A 168 8.19 -1.97 -25.16
N VAL A 169 9.21 -1.49 -24.46
CA VAL A 169 9.05 -0.54 -23.36
C VAL A 169 9.69 0.77 -23.79
N VAL A 170 8.93 1.85 -23.70
CA VAL A 170 9.33 3.17 -24.18
C VAL A 170 9.48 4.14 -23.03
N TYR A 171 10.24 5.23 -23.24
CA TYR A 171 10.32 6.30 -22.28
C TYR A 171 10.37 7.68 -22.95
N PHE A 172 10.06 8.71 -22.16
CA PHE A 172 10.09 10.11 -22.53
C PHE A 172 10.81 10.89 -21.45
N LEU A 173 11.89 11.59 -21.81
CA LEU A 173 12.57 12.47 -20.86
C LEU A 173 11.76 13.73 -20.63
N GLY A 174 11.54 14.07 -19.36
CA GLY A 174 10.78 15.25 -18.95
C GLY A 174 11.61 16.53 -19.04
N ASN A 175 10.95 17.65 -19.29
CA ASN A 175 11.57 18.97 -19.29
C ASN A 175 11.26 19.75 -17.99
N GLY A 176 10.48 19.16 -17.06
CA GLY A 176 10.06 19.79 -15.79
C GLY A 176 9.03 20.92 -15.96
N ASP A 177 8.35 20.96 -17.08
CA ASP A 177 7.29 21.93 -17.37
C ASP A 177 6.03 21.25 -17.99
N GLY A 178 5.86 19.96 -17.74
CA GLY A 178 4.79 19.14 -18.31
C GLY A 178 5.00 18.76 -19.77
N THR A 179 6.11 19.17 -20.38
CA THR A 179 6.48 18.75 -21.74
C THR A 179 7.55 17.68 -21.71
N PHE A 180 7.59 16.86 -22.76
CA PHE A 180 8.48 15.72 -22.87
C PHE A 180 9.27 15.70 -24.17
N GLY A 181 10.43 15.05 -24.12
CA GLY A 181 11.25 14.74 -25.27
C GLY A 181 10.58 13.75 -26.25
N THR A 182 11.32 13.32 -27.25
CA THR A 182 10.84 12.32 -28.22
C THR A 182 10.85 10.92 -27.59
N LEU A 183 9.91 10.07 -28.04
CA LEU A 183 9.85 8.65 -27.67
C LEU A 183 11.19 7.94 -27.88
N ARG A 184 11.63 7.20 -26.88
CA ARG A 184 12.84 6.38 -26.84
C ARG A 184 12.52 5.00 -26.27
N TYR A 185 13.49 4.08 -26.25
CA TYR A 185 13.29 2.69 -25.88
C TYR A 185 14.17 2.26 -24.71
N VAL A 186 13.55 1.69 -23.63
CA VAL A 186 14.22 0.79 -22.70
C VAL A 186 14.36 -0.58 -23.37
N VAL A 187 13.24 -1.13 -23.86
CA VAL A 187 13.18 -2.39 -24.61
C VAL A 187 12.87 -2.10 -26.07
N PRO A 188 13.82 -2.34 -26.98
CA PRO A 188 13.56 -2.22 -28.41
C PRO A 188 12.46 -3.19 -28.87
N VAL A 189 11.77 -2.84 -29.95
CA VAL A 189 10.71 -3.65 -30.53
C VAL A 189 11.15 -5.11 -30.76
N THR A 190 10.54 -6.04 -29.98
CA THR A 190 10.81 -7.48 -30.04
C THR A 190 9.51 -8.21 -30.32
N PRO A 191 9.21 -8.60 -31.57
CA PRO A 191 7.91 -9.15 -31.95
C PRO A 191 7.49 -10.36 -31.11
N GLY A 192 6.26 -10.33 -30.58
CA GLY A 192 5.67 -11.38 -29.75
C GLY A 192 6.12 -11.37 -28.29
N SER A 193 6.81 -10.33 -27.84
CA SER A 193 7.21 -10.19 -26.43
C SER A 193 6.07 -9.73 -25.53
N ASN A 194 5.24 -8.78 -25.99
CA ASN A 194 4.09 -8.24 -25.28
C ASN A 194 4.42 -7.89 -23.81
N PRO A 195 5.21 -6.84 -23.53
CA PRO A 195 5.48 -6.41 -22.16
C PRO A 195 4.19 -5.93 -21.49
N GLY A 196 3.74 -6.61 -20.44
CA GLY A 196 2.46 -6.34 -19.77
C GLY A 196 2.60 -5.67 -18.43
N THR A 197 3.74 -5.84 -17.77
CA THR A 197 4.01 -5.29 -16.45
C THR A 197 5.47 -4.89 -16.33
N MET A 198 5.76 -3.90 -15.50
CA MET A 198 7.14 -3.48 -15.19
C MET A 198 7.20 -2.81 -13.82
N ASP A 199 8.40 -2.74 -13.27
CA ASP A 199 8.72 -1.93 -12.10
C ASP A 199 10.10 -1.30 -12.26
N ILE A 200 10.37 -0.24 -11.47
CA ILE A 200 11.58 0.57 -11.54
C ILE A 200 12.17 0.79 -10.16
N ALA A 201 13.42 0.41 -9.95
CA ALA A 201 14.17 0.67 -8.73
C ALA A 201 15.69 0.62 -8.98
N ASP A 202 16.48 1.16 -8.06
CA ASP A 202 17.94 0.97 -8.02
C ASP A 202 18.23 -0.44 -7.50
N PHE A 203 18.27 -1.43 -8.43
CA PHE A 203 18.34 -2.84 -8.09
C PHE A 203 19.75 -3.29 -7.68
N ASP A 204 20.78 -2.70 -8.28
CA ASP A 204 22.17 -3.08 -8.01
C ASP A 204 22.92 -2.11 -7.08
N GLY A 205 22.24 -1.03 -6.64
CA GLY A 205 22.73 -0.09 -5.64
C GLY A 205 23.75 0.90 -6.20
N ASP A 206 23.78 1.11 -7.52
CA ASP A 206 24.73 2.04 -8.16
C ASP A 206 24.19 3.48 -8.24
N GLY A 207 22.92 3.69 -7.91
CA GLY A 207 22.21 4.97 -7.84
C GLY A 207 21.44 5.31 -9.10
N ASP A 208 21.42 4.42 -10.10
CA ASP A 208 20.58 4.52 -11.30
C ASP A 208 19.32 3.67 -11.12
N LEU A 209 18.21 4.06 -11.78
CA LEU A 209 16.97 3.31 -11.70
C LEU A 209 16.88 2.27 -12.81
N ASP A 210 16.92 1.00 -12.42
CA ASP A 210 16.78 -0.15 -13.30
C ASP A 210 15.33 -0.49 -13.59
N VAL A 211 15.10 -1.27 -14.65
CA VAL A 211 13.75 -1.66 -15.06
C VAL A 211 13.62 -3.17 -15.13
N VAL A 212 12.72 -3.75 -14.35
CA VAL A 212 12.28 -5.13 -14.53
C VAL A 212 11.02 -5.17 -15.39
N VAL A 213 10.96 -6.09 -16.34
CA VAL A 213 9.84 -6.23 -17.27
C VAL A 213 9.34 -7.66 -17.31
N GLY A 214 8.03 -7.83 -17.11
CA GLY A 214 7.30 -9.07 -17.33
C GLY A 214 6.70 -9.11 -18.73
N PHE A 215 7.08 -10.12 -19.52
CA PHE A 215 6.62 -10.30 -20.89
C PHE A 215 5.48 -11.32 -20.94
N THR A 216 4.27 -10.84 -21.07
CA THR A 216 3.05 -11.69 -21.11
C THR A 216 3.03 -12.60 -22.33
N GLY A 217 3.63 -12.22 -23.44
CA GLY A 217 3.61 -13.00 -24.69
C GLY A 217 4.39 -14.31 -24.63
N ASN A 218 5.44 -14.38 -23.83
CA ASN A 218 6.30 -15.57 -23.71
C ASN A 218 6.58 -15.99 -22.24
N GLY A 219 6.09 -15.20 -21.26
CA GLY A 219 6.28 -15.48 -19.84
C GLY A 219 7.69 -15.19 -19.33
N ASP A 220 8.53 -14.52 -20.09
CA ASP A 220 9.87 -14.14 -19.64
C ASP A 220 9.80 -12.98 -18.65
N ILE A 221 10.75 -12.96 -17.68
CA ILE A 221 11.08 -11.80 -16.88
C ILE A 221 12.50 -11.37 -17.24
N LYS A 222 12.68 -10.11 -17.52
CA LYS A 222 14.02 -9.55 -17.85
C LYS A 222 14.29 -8.29 -17.08
N LEU A 223 15.54 -8.15 -16.66
CA LEU A 223 16.07 -6.97 -16.01
C LEU A 223 16.90 -6.17 -17.01
N TYR A 224 16.74 -4.86 -16.97
CA TYR A 224 17.47 -3.88 -17.78
C TYR A 224 18.19 -2.93 -16.84
N ASP A 225 19.50 -3.06 -16.82
CA ASP A 225 20.46 -2.22 -16.09
C ASP A 225 20.51 -0.83 -16.74
N ASN A 226 20.26 0.19 -15.96
CA ASN A 226 20.45 1.57 -16.34
C ASN A 226 21.92 1.93 -16.04
N ARG A 227 22.64 2.37 -17.04
CA ARG A 227 24.07 2.68 -16.92
C ARG A 227 24.35 4.18 -17.05
N PHE A 228 23.40 5.00 -16.66
CA PHE A 228 23.54 6.45 -16.79
C PHE A 228 24.69 7.00 -15.94
N ILE A 229 24.80 6.59 -14.65
CA ILE A 229 25.85 7.11 -13.75
C ILE A 229 27.26 6.83 -14.26
N PRO A 230 27.65 5.58 -14.67
CA PRO A 230 28.96 5.39 -15.24
C PRO A 230 29.14 6.01 -16.61
N ASP A 231 28.11 5.96 -17.48
CA ASP A 231 28.25 6.20 -18.92
C ASP A 231 27.66 7.55 -19.39
N GLY A 232 26.72 8.16 -18.63
CA GLY A 232 25.90 9.31 -19.07
C GLY A 232 24.96 8.95 -20.23
N LEU A 233 24.29 9.94 -20.82
CA LEU A 233 23.50 9.69 -22.01
C LEU A 233 24.41 9.20 -23.16
N ASP A 234 23.91 8.29 -23.98
CA ASP A 234 24.61 7.81 -25.14
C ASP A 234 24.82 8.94 -26.21
N VAL A 235 25.57 8.65 -27.23
CA VAL A 235 25.86 9.63 -28.32
C VAL A 235 24.60 10.12 -29.07
N SER A 236 23.47 9.43 -28.90
CA SER A 236 22.16 9.82 -29.42
C SER A 236 21.28 10.49 -28.37
N GLY A 237 21.80 10.65 -27.13
CA GLY A 237 21.09 11.23 -25.99
C GLY A 237 20.08 10.27 -25.35
N ASN A 238 20.26 8.95 -25.46
CA ASN A 238 19.43 7.97 -24.77
C ASN A 238 20.03 7.62 -23.42
N VAL A 239 19.18 7.20 -22.46
CA VAL A 239 19.60 6.49 -21.26
C VAL A 239 20.11 5.12 -21.68
N PRO A 240 21.33 4.72 -21.28
CA PRO A 240 21.98 3.51 -21.80
C PRO A 240 21.50 2.24 -21.06
N TYR A 241 20.26 1.82 -21.29
CA TYR A 241 19.76 0.57 -20.75
C TYR A 241 20.40 -0.66 -21.39
N VAL A 242 20.91 -1.57 -20.57
CA VAL A 242 21.54 -2.81 -20.99
C VAL A 242 20.79 -4.01 -20.38
N ALA A 243 20.26 -4.87 -21.23
CA ALA A 243 19.62 -6.10 -20.73
C ALA A 243 20.66 -7.01 -20.05
N TYR A 244 20.34 -7.51 -18.87
CA TYR A 244 21.13 -8.58 -18.26
C TYR A 244 21.19 -9.79 -19.21
N THR A 245 22.32 -10.45 -19.25
CA THR A 245 22.60 -11.54 -20.21
C THR A 245 21.69 -12.74 -20.05
N ASN A 246 21.24 -12.99 -18.83
CA ASN A 246 20.30 -14.06 -18.53
C ASN A 246 18.92 -13.46 -18.22
N ALA A 247 17.86 -14.06 -18.74
CA ALA A 247 16.52 -13.76 -18.25
C ALA A 247 16.44 -14.15 -16.75
N VAL A 248 15.71 -13.36 -15.98
CA VAL A 248 15.41 -13.69 -14.58
C VAL A 248 14.60 -14.99 -14.53
N ASP A 249 13.59 -15.08 -15.39
CA ASP A 249 12.78 -16.28 -15.63
C ASP A 249 12.54 -16.44 -17.13
N THR A 250 12.42 -17.70 -17.56
CA THR A 250 12.03 -18.10 -18.93
C THR A 250 10.78 -18.98 -18.85
N GLY A 251 9.74 -18.43 -18.22
CA GLY A 251 8.50 -19.15 -17.99
C GLY A 251 7.64 -19.29 -19.25
N ASN A 252 6.56 -20.04 -19.12
CA ASN A 252 5.48 -20.13 -20.10
C ASN A 252 4.20 -19.53 -19.54
N GLY A 253 4.31 -18.56 -18.63
CA GLY A 253 3.21 -18.00 -17.89
C GLY A 253 2.61 -16.76 -18.54
N PHE A 254 1.51 -16.30 -17.99
CA PHE A 254 0.85 -15.04 -18.31
C PHE A 254 1.06 -14.08 -17.13
N LEU A 255 2.14 -13.30 -17.19
CA LEU A 255 2.55 -12.43 -16.09
C LEU A 255 1.64 -11.22 -16.00
N PHE A 256 1.07 -10.98 -14.82
CA PHE A 256 0.25 -9.82 -14.53
C PHE A 256 0.95 -8.80 -13.64
N SER A 257 1.80 -9.26 -12.72
CA SER A 257 2.57 -8.36 -11.88
C SER A 257 4.01 -8.85 -11.76
N VAL A 258 4.94 -7.91 -11.85
CA VAL A 258 6.35 -8.05 -11.48
C VAL A 258 6.74 -6.79 -10.74
N LEU A 259 7.43 -6.92 -9.62
CA LEU A 259 7.89 -5.79 -8.82
C LEU A 259 9.23 -6.07 -8.15
N PHE A 260 9.90 -5.00 -7.74
CA PHE A 260 11.06 -5.03 -6.87
C PHE A 260 10.62 -4.91 -5.40
N ALA A 261 11.12 -5.77 -4.54
CA ALA A 261 10.90 -5.68 -3.10
C ALA A 261 12.01 -6.39 -2.33
N ASP A 262 12.38 -5.85 -1.17
CA ASP A 262 13.16 -6.59 -0.17
C ASP A 262 12.21 -7.55 0.57
N ILE A 263 12.01 -8.73 -0.02
CA ILE A 263 11.03 -9.71 0.47
C ILE A 263 11.60 -10.65 1.53
N ASN A 264 12.91 -10.64 1.68
CA ASN A 264 13.64 -11.49 2.64
C ASN A 264 14.29 -10.70 3.77
N ASP A 265 14.14 -9.37 3.80
CA ASP A 265 14.64 -8.44 4.79
C ASP A 265 16.20 -8.44 4.91
N ASP A 266 16.88 -8.63 3.79
CA ASP A 266 18.35 -8.57 3.74
C ASP A 266 18.91 -7.23 3.26
N SER A 267 18.03 -6.27 2.98
CA SER A 267 18.29 -4.92 2.46
C SER A 267 18.70 -4.87 0.98
N ASN A 268 18.60 -5.95 0.26
CA ASN A 268 18.69 -5.97 -1.19
C ASN A 268 17.29 -6.18 -1.79
N LEU A 269 17.09 -5.71 -3.01
CA LEU A 269 15.84 -5.93 -3.70
C LEU A 269 15.83 -7.29 -4.40
N GLU A 270 14.73 -8.01 -4.27
CA GLU A 270 14.38 -9.16 -5.07
C GLU A 270 13.37 -8.78 -6.14
N ILE A 271 13.19 -9.68 -7.11
CA ILE A 271 12.14 -9.58 -8.12
C ILE A 271 11.03 -10.54 -7.74
N VAL A 272 9.83 -10.03 -7.47
CA VAL A 272 8.64 -10.82 -7.14
C VAL A 272 7.72 -10.88 -8.34
N LYS A 273 7.17 -12.06 -8.64
CA LYS A 273 6.23 -12.25 -9.77
C LYS A 273 4.90 -12.82 -9.34
N SER A 274 3.85 -12.46 -10.08
CA SER A 274 2.59 -13.19 -10.12
C SER A 274 2.26 -13.70 -11.52
N ASP A 275 1.75 -14.93 -11.61
CA ASP A 275 1.38 -15.59 -12.86
C ASP A 275 -0.11 -15.95 -12.86
N ASN A 276 -0.84 -15.43 -13.83
CA ASN A 276 -2.29 -15.62 -13.99
C ASN A 276 -2.65 -16.85 -14.84
N SER A 277 -1.68 -17.66 -15.26
CA SER A 277 -1.95 -18.82 -16.12
C SER A 277 -2.71 -19.89 -15.33
N PRO A 278 -3.79 -20.47 -15.88
CA PRO A 278 -4.46 -21.60 -15.25
C PRO A 278 -3.53 -22.77 -15.08
N GLY A 279 -3.27 -23.15 -13.82
CA GLY A 279 -2.37 -24.26 -13.51
C GLY A 279 -0.89 -23.90 -13.67
N ALA A 280 -0.55 -22.61 -13.69
CA ALA A 280 0.83 -22.17 -13.53
C ALA A 280 1.42 -22.74 -12.25
N ASN A 281 2.69 -23.05 -12.28
CA ASN A 281 3.40 -23.59 -11.14
C ASN A 281 4.87 -23.13 -11.23
N PRO A 282 5.29 -22.23 -10.35
CA PRO A 282 4.52 -21.54 -9.30
C PRO A 282 3.70 -20.35 -9.80
N ASN A 283 2.58 -20.05 -9.14
CA ASN A 283 1.80 -18.83 -9.40
C ASN A 283 2.48 -17.59 -8.82
N ILE A 284 3.12 -17.73 -7.65
CA ILE A 284 3.89 -16.69 -7.00
C ILE A 284 5.28 -17.21 -6.69
N ALA A 285 6.27 -16.48 -7.11
CA ALA A 285 7.68 -16.74 -6.82
C ALA A 285 8.45 -15.43 -6.70
N TRP A 286 9.59 -15.50 -6.05
CA TRP A 286 10.55 -14.41 -6.04
C TRP A 286 11.95 -14.91 -6.41
N TYR A 287 12.77 -14.01 -6.90
CA TYR A 287 14.10 -14.29 -7.43
C TYR A 287 15.13 -13.48 -6.68
N SER A 288 15.97 -14.15 -5.90
CA SER A 288 17.09 -13.49 -5.24
C SER A 288 18.26 -13.31 -6.20
N ASN A 289 18.94 -12.19 -6.04
CA ASN A 289 20.23 -11.94 -6.66
C ASN A 289 21.35 -12.32 -5.67
N ASP A 290 21.93 -13.50 -5.83
CA ASP A 290 22.99 -14.01 -4.94
C ASP A 290 24.35 -13.38 -5.16
N THR A 291 24.48 -12.45 -6.09
CA THR A 291 25.79 -11.92 -6.46
C THR A 291 25.82 -10.40 -6.45
N SER A 292 26.66 -9.87 -5.58
CA SER A 292 27.16 -8.50 -5.73
C SER A 292 27.58 -8.22 -7.18
N ASP A 293 26.99 -7.23 -7.79
CA ASP A 293 27.42 -6.46 -8.97
C ASP A 293 27.25 -7.03 -10.37
N THR A 294 26.99 -8.29 -10.61
CA THR A 294 27.02 -8.77 -12.02
C THR A 294 25.80 -9.56 -12.46
N GLY A 295 24.75 -9.65 -11.66
CA GLY A 295 23.41 -10.14 -12.06
C GLY A 295 23.39 -11.36 -12.97
N THR A 296 24.19 -12.38 -12.70
CA THR A 296 24.33 -13.48 -13.63
C THR A 296 23.50 -14.70 -13.31
N THR A 297 23.02 -14.81 -12.08
CA THR A 297 22.20 -15.96 -11.66
C THR A 297 21.14 -15.53 -10.66
N PHE A 298 19.90 -15.75 -11.03
CA PHE A 298 18.76 -15.56 -10.14
C PHE A 298 18.34 -16.92 -9.58
N THR A 299 18.10 -16.97 -8.27
CA THR A 299 17.63 -18.20 -7.62
C THR A 299 16.14 -18.05 -7.34
N GLU A 300 15.33 -18.91 -7.96
CA GLU A 300 13.88 -18.92 -7.75
C GLU A 300 13.52 -19.54 -6.40
N THR A 301 12.69 -18.83 -5.65
CA THR A 301 12.00 -19.34 -4.47
C THR A 301 10.50 -19.32 -4.71
N THR A 302 9.88 -20.48 -4.72
CA THR A 302 8.44 -20.62 -4.88
C THR A 302 7.73 -20.31 -3.58
N LEU A 303 6.77 -19.38 -3.60
CA LEU A 303 5.93 -19.06 -2.47
C LEU A 303 4.64 -19.90 -2.47
N ALA A 304 3.92 -19.90 -3.57
CA ALA A 304 2.65 -20.58 -3.69
C ALA A 304 2.46 -21.19 -5.09
N THR A 305 1.80 -22.35 -5.13
CA THR A 305 1.60 -23.14 -6.37
C THR A 305 0.14 -23.37 -6.71
N THR A 306 -0.78 -23.00 -5.82
CA THR A 306 -2.21 -23.36 -5.92
C THR A 306 -3.17 -22.20 -5.72
N ILE A 307 -2.66 -20.97 -5.65
CA ILE A 307 -3.49 -19.78 -5.64
C ILE A 307 -4.05 -19.61 -7.05
N GLY A 308 -5.29 -19.20 -7.16
CA GLY A 308 -5.98 -19.08 -8.43
C GLY A 308 -5.26 -18.21 -9.47
N ARG A 309 -5.94 -17.36 -10.17
CA ARG A 309 -5.34 -16.42 -11.13
C ARG A 309 -4.95 -15.15 -10.41
N THR A 310 -3.67 -14.99 -10.08
CA THR A 310 -3.14 -13.80 -9.43
C THR A 310 -3.12 -12.62 -10.40
N ALA A 311 -3.69 -11.49 -10.02
CA ALA A 311 -3.71 -10.28 -10.82
C ALA A 311 -2.66 -9.26 -10.35
N SER A 312 -2.69 -8.87 -9.08
CA SER A 312 -1.73 -7.93 -8.50
C SER A 312 -1.17 -8.47 -7.20
N ILE A 313 0.03 -8.05 -6.85
CA ILE A 313 0.72 -8.39 -5.59
C ILE A 313 1.28 -7.12 -4.97
N GLY A 314 1.34 -7.12 -3.63
CA GLY A 314 1.98 -6.05 -2.89
C GLY A 314 2.81 -6.61 -1.74
N VAL A 315 3.91 -5.94 -1.41
CA VAL A 315 4.86 -6.34 -0.37
C VAL A 315 5.01 -5.21 0.63
N ALA A 316 4.69 -5.45 1.90
CA ALA A 316 4.81 -4.49 2.98
C ALA A 316 4.74 -5.17 4.36
N ASP A 317 5.23 -4.51 5.41
CA ASP A 317 5.05 -4.96 6.80
C ASP A 317 3.65 -4.58 7.31
N PHE A 318 2.67 -5.48 7.13
CA PHE A 318 1.29 -5.23 7.56
C PHE A 318 1.06 -5.43 9.05
N ASN A 319 1.96 -6.14 9.73
CA ASN A 319 1.77 -6.54 11.12
C ASN A 319 2.72 -5.83 12.09
N ASN A 320 3.51 -4.87 11.60
CA ASN A 320 4.51 -4.11 12.36
C ASN A 320 5.52 -5.02 13.09
N ASP A 321 5.86 -6.18 12.50
CA ASP A 321 6.88 -7.09 13.05
C ASP A 321 8.28 -6.88 12.44
N THR A 322 8.40 -5.89 11.56
CA THR A 322 9.60 -5.49 10.81
C THR A 322 9.99 -6.40 9.64
N TYR A 323 9.16 -7.36 9.29
CA TYR A 323 9.37 -8.23 8.13
C TYR A 323 8.29 -7.94 7.08
N ASN A 324 8.71 -7.83 5.82
CA ASN A 324 7.79 -7.57 4.74
C ASN A 324 6.91 -8.79 4.44
N ASP A 325 5.61 -8.60 4.54
CA ASP A 325 4.57 -9.56 4.21
C ASP A 325 4.18 -9.46 2.73
N LEU A 326 3.39 -10.40 2.24
CA LEU A 326 2.87 -10.39 0.87
C LEU A 326 1.35 -10.41 0.87
N VAL A 327 0.73 -9.50 0.13
CA VAL A 327 -0.69 -9.53 -0.20
C VAL A 327 -0.89 -9.83 -1.68
N VAL A 328 -1.96 -10.54 -1.99
CA VAL A 328 -2.29 -11.01 -3.34
C VAL A 328 -3.74 -10.69 -3.64
N ALA A 329 -3.97 -9.99 -4.76
CA ALA A 329 -5.27 -9.84 -5.38
C ALA A 329 -5.46 -10.94 -6.44
N ASN A 330 -6.53 -11.73 -6.32
CA ASN A 330 -6.86 -12.80 -7.25
C ASN A 330 -7.88 -12.34 -8.28
N GLY A 331 -7.43 -12.17 -9.53
CA GLY A 331 -8.30 -11.87 -10.65
C GLY A 331 -8.95 -13.12 -11.22
N ARG A 332 -10.27 -13.25 -11.20
CA ARG A 332 -11.07 -14.27 -11.91
C ARG A 332 -11.24 -15.62 -11.22
N THR A 333 -11.23 -15.70 -9.92
CA THR A 333 -11.65 -16.90 -9.22
C THR A 333 -12.93 -16.65 -8.42
N THR A 334 -13.64 -17.71 -8.13
CA THR A 334 -14.84 -17.67 -7.27
C THR A 334 -14.49 -17.85 -5.81
N ASP A 335 -13.21 -18.00 -5.49
CA ASP A 335 -12.74 -18.36 -4.15
C ASP A 335 -11.46 -17.58 -3.82
N ASN A 336 -11.41 -16.94 -2.66
CA ASN A 336 -10.25 -16.23 -2.10
C ASN A 336 -9.77 -15.04 -2.96
N ASP A 337 -10.53 -13.96 -2.96
CA ASP A 337 -10.22 -12.76 -3.77
C ASP A 337 -9.00 -12.00 -3.27
N PHE A 338 -8.80 -11.95 -1.93
CA PHE A 338 -7.61 -11.39 -1.30
C PHE A 338 -7.01 -12.33 -0.28
N ILE A 339 -5.70 -12.54 -0.38
CA ILE A 339 -4.93 -13.43 0.49
C ILE A 339 -3.71 -12.69 1.00
N TRP A 340 -3.37 -12.95 2.24
CA TRP A 340 -2.16 -12.46 2.89
C TRP A 340 -1.27 -13.61 3.32
N PHE A 341 0.05 -13.42 3.17
CA PHE A 341 1.09 -14.32 3.65
C PHE A 341 1.98 -13.59 4.61
N GLN A 342 1.94 -13.96 5.88
CA GLN A 342 2.86 -13.44 6.85
C GLN A 342 4.26 -13.99 6.63
N SER A 343 5.24 -13.11 6.56
CA SER A 343 6.65 -13.48 6.49
C SER A 343 7.22 -13.82 7.88
N ASN A 344 8.45 -14.23 7.91
CA ASN A 344 9.21 -14.48 9.14
C ASN A 344 10.67 -14.08 8.97
N ALA A 345 11.37 -13.94 10.08
CA ALA A 345 12.78 -13.52 10.18
C ALA A 345 13.79 -14.29 9.29
N THR A 346 13.38 -15.23 8.49
CA THR A 346 14.27 -16.04 7.64
C THR A 346 13.93 -15.93 6.15
N GLY A 347 13.08 -14.95 5.77
CA GLY A 347 12.59 -14.80 4.41
C GLY A 347 11.63 -15.92 3.97
N GLY A 348 11.05 -16.65 4.94
CA GLY A 348 10.03 -17.67 4.68
C GLY A 348 8.64 -17.14 4.98
N PHE A 349 7.62 -17.71 4.34
CA PHE A 349 6.23 -17.31 4.53
C PHE A 349 5.41 -18.37 5.24
N GLY A 350 4.41 -17.93 6.02
CA GLY A 350 3.43 -18.78 6.68
C GLY A 350 2.41 -19.36 5.70
N SER A 351 1.35 -19.94 6.25
CA SER A 351 0.21 -20.39 5.45
C SER A 351 -0.57 -19.18 4.94
N GLU A 352 -1.24 -19.34 3.81
CA GLU A 352 -2.20 -18.34 3.32
C GLU A 352 -3.26 -18.00 4.37
N MET A 353 -3.57 -16.72 4.50
CA MET A 353 -4.64 -16.19 5.34
C MET A 353 -5.60 -15.40 4.46
N LEU A 354 -6.88 -15.73 4.55
CA LEU A 354 -7.92 -15.07 3.78
C LEU A 354 -8.19 -13.67 4.35
N ILE A 355 -8.15 -12.65 3.49
CA ILE A 355 -8.61 -11.29 3.81
C ILE A 355 -10.08 -11.16 3.41
N ASP A 356 -10.43 -11.47 2.16
CA ASP A 356 -11.78 -11.36 1.62
C ASP A 356 -12.05 -12.40 0.51
N ASP A 357 -13.30 -12.86 0.43
CA ASP A 357 -13.80 -13.77 -0.60
C ASP A 357 -15.05 -13.23 -1.32
N SER A 358 -15.35 -11.94 -1.16
CA SER A 358 -16.57 -11.30 -1.65
C SER A 358 -16.36 -10.28 -2.76
N SER A 359 -15.11 -9.99 -3.12
CA SER A 359 -14.76 -8.91 -4.04
C SER A 359 -14.82 -9.29 -5.51
N SER A 360 -14.97 -10.56 -5.85
CA SER A 360 -15.03 -11.13 -7.20
C SER A 360 -14.19 -10.41 -8.25
N THR A 361 -13.02 -10.96 -8.60
CA THR A 361 -12.08 -10.36 -9.54
C THR A 361 -11.38 -9.08 -9.05
N ALA A 362 -10.74 -9.15 -7.89
CA ALA A 362 -9.76 -8.17 -7.48
C ALA A 362 -8.65 -8.06 -8.53
N PHE A 363 -8.37 -6.85 -9.03
CA PHE A 363 -7.54 -6.73 -10.22
C PHE A 363 -6.25 -5.95 -9.97
N ASP A 364 -6.32 -4.84 -9.27
CA ASP A 364 -5.17 -4.01 -8.92
C ASP A 364 -5.27 -3.53 -7.47
N LEU A 365 -4.17 -3.16 -6.86
CA LEU A 365 -4.11 -2.75 -5.45
C LEU A 365 -3.04 -1.70 -5.19
N GLU A 366 -3.33 -0.85 -4.19
CA GLU A 366 -2.43 0.13 -3.60
C GLU A 366 -2.31 -0.10 -2.09
N ILE A 367 -1.09 0.02 -1.56
CA ILE A 367 -0.79 -0.20 -0.14
C ILE A 367 -0.28 1.10 0.47
N GLN A 368 -1.08 1.69 1.36
CA GLN A 368 -0.77 2.94 2.04
C GLN A 368 -1.52 3.02 3.37
N ASP A 369 -1.12 3.93 4.27
CA ASP A 369 -1.90 4.31 5.45
C ASP A 369 -2.97 5.33 5.05
N PHE A 370 -4.16 4.83 4.65
CA PHE A 370 -5.24 5.68 4.14
C PHE A 370 -6.09 6.32 5.23
N ASP A 371 -6.06 5.82 6.46
CA ASP A 371 -6.85 6.39 7.56
C ASP A 371 -6.01 7.08 8.64
N ASN A 372 -4.69 7.18 8.42
CA ASN A 372 -3.72 7.84 9.28
C ASN A 372 -3.65 7.28 10.70
N ASP A 373 -3.85 5.99 10.85
CA ASP A 373 -3.72 5.32 12.15
C ASP A 373 -2.33 4.72 12.38
N GLY A 374 -1.49 4.69 11.36
CA GLY A 374 -0.11 4.23 11.36
C GLY A 374 0.07 2.79 10.89
N ASP A 375 -0.99 2.12 10.51
CA ASP A 375 -0.98 0.78 9.94
C ASP A 375 -1.21 0.86 8.41
N LEU A 376 -0.63 -0.06 7.64
CA LEU A 376 -0.79 -0.04 6.19
C LEU A 376 -2.11 -0.70 5.79
N ASP A 377 -2.91 0.02 5.02
CA ASP A 377 -4.18 -0.40 4.44
C ASP A 377 -4.00 -0.87 2.99
N ILE A 378 -5.06 -1.47 2.42
CA ILE A 378 -5.08 -1.89 1.01
C ILE A 378 -6.29 -1.26 0.33
N ALA A 379 -6.06 -0.36 -0.64
CA ALA A 379 -7.10 0.06 -1.57
C ALA A 379 -7.07 -0.84 -2.81
N SER A 380 -8.24 -1.15 -3.37
CA SER A 380 -8.32 -2.04 -4.53
C SER A 380 -9.62 -1.85 -5.33
N ILE A 381 -9.66 -2.49 -6.47
CA ILE A 381 -10.77 -2.45 -7.42
C ILE A 381 -11.25 -3.86 -7.75
N SER A 382 -12.54 -3.98 -8.05
CA SER A 382 -13.15 -5.21 -8.56
C SER A 382 -13.66 -4.98 -9.98
N TYR A 383 -13.03 -5.62 -10.95
CA TYR A 383 -13.35 -5.48 -12.36
C TYR A 383 -14.78 -5.93 -12.71
N LEU A 384 -15.26 -7.05 -12.15
CA LEU A 384 -16.58 -7.58 -12.49
C LEU A 384 -17.74 -7.04 -11.62
N LEU A 385 -17.45 -6.50 -10.45
CA LEU A 385 -18.46 -5.91 -9.58
C LEU A 385 -18.54 -4.41 -9.73
N ASP A 386 -17.68 -3.81 -10.51
CA ASP A 386 -17.57 -2.35 -10.70
C ASP A 386 -17.32 -1.58 -9.38
N ASP A 387 -16.66 -2.21 -8.41
CA ASP A 387 -16.43 -1.66 -7.07
C ASP A 387 -15.04 -1.06 -6.93
N VAL A 388 -14.94 0.04 -6.17
CA VAL A 388 -13.72 0.55 -5.54
C VAL A 388 -13.87 0.42 -4.03
N PHE A 389 -12.88 -0.14 -3.34
CA PHE A 389 -12.96 -0.41 -1.91
C PHE A 389 -11.60 -0.33 -1.23
N ILE A 390 -11.63 -0.24 0.09
CA ILE A 390 -10.46 -0.29 0.97
C ILE A 390 -10.63 -1.37 2.01
N PHE A 391 -9.54 -2.05 2.33
CA PHE A 391 -9.38 -2.88 3.52
C PHE A 391 -8.55 -2.12 4.54
N LYS A 392 -9.19 -1.62 5.57
CA LYS A 392 -8.49 -1.02 6.70
C LYS A 392 -7.85 -2.09 7.55
N ASN A 393 -6.60 -1.91 7.86
CA ASN A 393 -5.85 -2.79 8.73
C ASN A 393 -6.02 -2.34 10.17
N ASP A 394 -6.97 -2.95 10.89
CA ASP A 394 -7.09 -2.77 12.33
C ASP A 394 -6.05 -3.63 13.05
N LEU A 395 -4.80 -3.20 13.07
CA LEU A 395 -3.78 -3.85 13.87
C LEU A 395 -4.13 -3.63 15.34
N PHE A 396 -4.57 -4.69 16.03
CA PHE A 396 -4.74 -4.64 17.47
C PHE A 396 -3.38 -4.47 18.16
N THR A 397 -2.81 -3.28 18.04
CA THR A 397 -1.85 -2.85 19.02
C THR A 397 -2.58 -2.81 20.34
N LEU A 398 -1.99 -3.34 21.43
CA LEU A 398 -2.37 -3.00 22.80
C LEU A 398 -2.08 -1.51 23.09
N SER A 399 -2.07 -0.65 22.06
CA SER A 399 -2.17 0.77 22.25
C SER A 399 -3.54 0.98 22.86
N THR A 400 -3.58 1.51 24.04
CA THR A 400 -4.80 2.05 24.63
C THR A 400 -5.48 2.84 23.52
N THR A 401 -6.55 2.27 22.93
CA THR A 401 -7.47 3.02 22.09
C THR A 401 -7.62 4.38 22.78
N GLU A 402 -7.30 5.46 22.07
CA GLU A 402 -7.75 6.76 22.53
C GLU A 402 -9.26 6.64 22.57
N PHE A 403 -9.78 6.31 23.76
CA PHE A 403 -11.19 6.39 24.00
C PHE A 403 -11.57 7.80 23.61
N LYS A 404 -12.38 7.98 22.57
CA LYS A 404 -13.15 9.20 22.38
C LYS A 404 -13.70 9.53 23.74
N THR A 405 -13.03 10.40 24.44
CA THR A 405 -13.38 10.81 25.79
C THR A 405 -14.74 11.48 25.69
N ASN A 406 -15.78 10.75 25.95
CA ASN A 406 -16.93 11.40 26.58
C ASN A 406 -16.31 12.20 27.72
N SER A 407 -16.24 13.53 27.59
CA SER A 407 -15.36 14.42 28.33
C SER A 407 -15.61 14.33 29.83
N ILE A 408 -15.07 13.27 30.47
CA ILE A 408 -15.08 13.09 31.90
C ILE A 408 -13.72 13.54 32.43
N SER A 409 -13.71 14.49 33.30
CA SER A 409 -12.52 14.90 34.04
C SER A 409 -12.78 14.90 35.53
N ILE A 410 -11.77 14.50 36.30
CA ILE A 410 -11.84 14.45 37.77
C ILE A 410 -10.83 15.41 38.37
N TYR A 411 -11.25 16.23 39.31
CA TYR A 411 -10.40 17.22 39.97
C TYR A 411 -10.90 17.55 41.42
N PRO A 412 -10.03 18.07 42.31
CA PRO A 412 -8.59 18.12 42.13
C PRO A 412 -7.96 16.73 42.20
N ASN A 413 -6.84 16.55 41.49
CA ASN A 413 -6.04 15.34 41.61
C ASN A 413 -4.56 15.77 41.71
N PRO A 414 -3.94 15.61 42.90
CA PRO A 414 -4.40 14.90 44.14
C PRO A 414 -5.55 15.59 44.86
N THR A 415 -6.33 14.79 45.62
CA THR A 415 -7.48 15.23 46.41
C THR A 415 -7.34 14.86 47.89
N SER A 416 -7.92 15.70 48.80
CA SER A 416 -7.94 15.39 50.25
C SER A 416 -9.26 14.77 50.67
N ASN A 417 -10.42 15.35 50.35
CA ASN A 417 -11.70 14.88 50.82
C ASN A 417 -12.75 14.72 49.73
N THR A 418 -12.73 15.57 48.72
CA THR A 418 -13.78 15.60 47.72
C THR A 418 -13.14 15.59 46.29
N LEU A 419 -13.69 14.75 45.45
CA LEU A 419 -13.33 14.67 44.03
C LEU A 419 -14.52 15.19 43.20
N HIS A 420 -14.28 16.16 42.34
CA HIS A 420 -15.28 16.63 41.39
C HIS A 420 -15.21 15.83 40.12
N ILE A 421 -16.36 15.51 39.54
CA ILE A 421 -16.48 14.75 38.29
C ILE A 421 -17.21 15.66 37.29
N LYS A 422 -16.48 16.15 36.31
CA LYS A 422 -17.04 16.92 35.19
C LYS A 422 -17.33 15.94 34.05
N THR A 423 -18.57 15.89 33.58
CA THR A 423 -19.01 14.99 32.51
C THR A 423 -20.08 15.66 31.66
N THR A 424 -20.19 15.25 30.39
CA THR A 424 -21.32 15.59 29.51
C THR A 424 -22.53 14.69 29.73
N ASN A 425 -22.36 13.57 30.47
CA ASN A 425 -23.46 12.67 30.83
C ASN A 425 -24.40 13.33 31.83
N GLN A 426 -25.70 12.98 31.76
CA GLN A 426 -26.67 13.44 32.75
C GLN A 426 -26.52 12.68 34.06
N TYR A 427 -26.68 13.38 35.22
CA TYR A 427 -26.77 12.77 36.51
C TYR A 427 -28.21 12.22 36.72
N PRO A 428 -28.36 11.14 37.52
CA PRO A 428 -27.35 10.39 38.28
C PRO A 428 -26.65 9.31 37.47
N PHE A 429 -25.44 8.90 37.93
CA PHE A 429 -24.74 7.73 37.40
C PHE A 429 -23.97 7.00 38.52
N ASP A 430 -23.79 5.69 38.36
CA ASP A 430 -23.14 4.83 39.36
C ASP A 430 -21.63 4.74 39.10
N ILE A 431 -20.85 4.77 40.19
CA ILE A 431 -19.39 4.66 40.14
C ILE A 431 -18.89 3.61 41.12
N ILE A 432 -17.73 3.06 40.83
CA ILE A 432 -16.98 2.18 41.69
C ILE A 432 -15.55 2.70 41.82
N VAL A 433 -15.02 2.74 43.03
CA VAL A 433 -13.61 3.06 43.29
C VAL A 433 -12.88 1.83 43.76
N TYR A 434 -11.74 1.56 43.12
CA TYR A 434 -10.85 0.44 43.46
C TYR A 434 -9.53 0.95 44.04
N ASN A 435 -8.94 0.22 44.95
CA ASN A 435 -7.55 0.43 45.34
C ASN A 435 -6.59 -0.26 44.33
N VAL A 436 -5.27 -0.06 44.49
CA VAL A 436 -4.22 -0.65 43.64
C VAL A 436 -4.17 -2.18 43.61
N LEU A 437 -4.84 -2.85 44.54
CA LEU A 437 -4.97 -4.32 44.58
C LEU A 437 -6.26 -4.80 43.90
N GLY A 438 -7.02 -3.91 43.24
CA GLY A 438 -8.28 -4.24 42.56
C GLY A 438 -9.47 -4.47 43.55
N LYS A 439 -9.32 -4.15 44.83
CA LYS A 439 -10.41 -4.25 45.80
C LYS A 439 -11.32 -3.03 45.69
N GLU A 440 -12.62 -3.24 45.56
CA GLU A 440 -13.66 -2.23 45.69
C GLU A 440 -13.63 -1.57 47.05
N VAL A 441 -13.55 -0.23 47.13
CA VAL A 441 -13.48 0.55 48.37
C VAL A 441 -14.62 1.57 48.47
N ILE A 442 -15.22 1.99 47.39
CA ILE A 442 -16.45 2.78 47.35
C ILE A 442 -17.29 2.26 46.17
N LYS A 443 -18.60 2.07 46.37
CA LYS A 443 -19.59 1.90 45.34
C LYS A 443 -20.77 2.81 45.67
N THR A 444 -21.12 3.75 44.81
CA THR A 444 -22.16 4.75 45.07
C THR A 444 -22.70 5.37 43.78
N THR A 445 -23.90 5.94 43.90
CA THR A 445 -24.50 6.75 42.83
C THR A 445 -24.13 8.21 43.05
N VAL A 446 -23.54 8.83 42.04
CA VAL A 446 -23.25 10.26 42.06
C VAL A 446 -24.47 11.04 41.59
N LEU A 447 -25.00 11.87 42.48
CA LEU A 447 -26.21 12.66 42.21
C LEU A 447 -25.89 14.07 41.71
N ASN A 448 -24.69 14.59 42.05
CA ASN A 448 -24.25 15.95 41.76
C ASN A 448 -22.73 15.99 41.65
N SER A 449 -22.17 16.10 40.59
CA SER A 449 -20.75 16.29 40.19
C SER A 449 -19.65 16.07 41.29
N THR A 450 -19.96 15.52 42.47
CA THR A 450 -19.02 15.37 43.61
C THR A 450 -19.05 13.99 44.20
N LEU A 451 -17.86 13.48 44.59
CA LEU A 451 -17.66 12.24 45.28
C LEU A 451 -16.87 12.53 46.59
N ASP A 452 -17.41 12.11 47.74
CA ASP A 452 -16.69 12.13 49.03
C ASP A 452 -15.71 10.95 49.10
N VAL A 453 -14.43 11.27 49.19
CA VAL A 453 -13.33 10.31 49.36
C VAL A 453 -12.59 10.46 50.69
N SER A 454 -13.19 11.19 51.63
CA SER A 454 -12.58 11.46 52.95
C SER A 454 -12.28 10.18 53.75
N SER A 455 -13.06 9.13 53.56
CA SER A 455 -12.88 7.83 54.23
C SER A 455 -11.71 6.99 53.70
N LEU A 456 -11.14 7.36 52.52
CA LEU A 456 -10.03 6.65 51.91
C LEU A 456 -8.71 6.98 52.60
N SER A 457 -7.85 5.99 52.76
CA SER A 457 -6.47 6.19 53.21
C SER A 457 -5.65 6.89 52.10
N LYS A 458 -4.53 7.52 52.45
CA LYS A 458 -3.60 8.06 51.47
C LYS A 458 -3.13 6.99 50.51
N GLY A 459 -3.19 7.27 49.20
CA GLY A 459 -2.82 6.28 48.19
C GLY A 459 -3.35 6.58 46.80
N ILE A 460 -3.11 5.67 45.88
CA ILE A 460 -3.60 5.71 44.50
C ILE A 460 -4.87 4.86 44.39
N TYR A 461 -5.85 5.39 43.66
CA TYR A 461 -7.15 4.77 43.43
C TYR A 461 -7.56 4.89 41.96
N LEU A 462 -8.42 3.96 41.54
CA LEU A 462 -9.05 3.95 40.20
C LEU A 462 -10.57 4.15 40.41
N LEU A 463 -11.13 5.17 39.78
CA LEU A 463 -12.56 5.42 39.69
C LEU A 463 -13.09 4.89 38.36
N LYS A 464 -14.07 4.00 38.39
CA LYS A 464 -14.74 3.44 37.20
C LYS A 464 -16.22 3.82 37.24
N LEU A 465 -16.80 4.23 36.12
CA LEU A 465 -18.24 4.35 35.96
C LEU A 465 -18.82 2.97 35.67
N GLU A 466 -19.91 2.63 36.33
CA GLU A 466 -20.64 1.39 36.07
C GLU A 466 -21.20 1.46 34.64
N ASN A 467 -21.08 0.41 33.86
CA ASN A 467 -21.43 0.32 32.45
C ASN A 467 -20.50 1.05 31.45
N THR A 468 -19.28 1.40 31.86
CA THR A 468 -18.22 1.85 30.95
C THR A 468 -16.94 1.10 31.24
N ASP A 469 -16.08 0.96 30.25
CA ASP A 469 -14.74 0.40 30.47
C ASP A 469 -13.70 1.46 30.88
N THR A 470 -14.13 2.73 31.01
CA THR A 470 -13.26 3.84 31.32
C THR A 470 -12.98 3.92 32.83
N ALA A 471 -11.71 3.98 33.21
CA ALA A 471 -11.26 4.16 34.58
C ALA A 471 -10.35 5.39 34.73
N PHE A 472 -10.55 6.16 35.78
CA PHE A 472 -9.79 7.38 36.04
C PHE A 472 -8.92 7.21 37.30
N LYS A 473 -7.63 7.47 37.17
CA LYS A 473 -6.68 7.41 38.28
C LYS A 473 -6.74 8.70 39.10
N PHE A 474 -6.83 8.60 40.42
CA PHE A 474 -6.62 9.74 41.31
C PHE A 474 -5.74 9.39 42.52
N VAL A 475 -5.17 10.44 43.13
CA VAL A 475 -4.31 10.32 44.33
C VAL A 475 -5.01 10.95 45.51
N LYS A 476 -5.19 10.19 46.58
CA LYS A 476 -5.68 10.64 47.88
C LYS A 476 -4.49 11.06 48.77
N GLN A 477 -4.52 12.31 49.25
CA GLN A 477 -3.53 12.87 50.18
C GLN A 477 -3.96 12.83 51.65
#